data_07bb5eb96d314f2cad824b984fc5b91c
#
_entry.id   07bb5eb96d314f2cad824b984fc5b91c
#
_cell.length_a   1.000
_cell.length_b   1.000
_cell.length_c   1.000
_cell.angle_alpha   90.00
_cell.angle_beta   90.00
_cell.angle_gamma   90.00
#
_symmetry.space_group_name_H-M   'P 1'
#
loop_
_entity.id
_entity.type
_entity.pdbx_description
1 polymer ?
#
loop_
_entity_poly.entity_id
_entity_poly.type
_entity_poly.pdbx_seq_one_letter_code
_entity_poly.pdbx_strand_id
1 'polypeptide(L)'
;MRTAKKLVFVGLSLSSSWGNGHATTYRALLKGLAADGYELVFLERDVEWYAANRDLPSPGFCKLTLYANLSELRGLLAEHANADAIIIGSYVPDGVEVIDLAASMTPPALAFYDIDTPV
;
A
#
# COMPACT_ATOMS: atom_id res chain seq x y z
N MET A 1 20.93 -9.06 -13.33
CA MET A 1 20.84 -9.37 -11.89
C MET A 1 19.96 -8.35 -11.21
N ARG A 2 18.97 -8.81 -10.50
CA ARG A 2 18.12 -7.90 -9.74
C ARG A 2 18.80 -7.54 -8.42
N THR A 3 18.90 -6.24 -8.14
CA THR A 3 19.61 -5.74 -6.97
C THR A 3 18.70 -5.42 -5.81
N ALA A 4 17.40 -5.24 -6.05
CA ALA A 4 16.43 -4.91 -5.00
C ALA A 4 15.17 -5.74 -5.15
N LYS A 5 14.58 -6.10 -4.00
CA LYS A 5 13.25 -6.71 -3.98
C LYS A 5 12.20 -5.62 -4.02
N LYS A 6 11.09 -5.91 -4.68
CA LYS A 6 9.98 -4.98 -4.84
C LYS A 6 8.80 -5.43 -4.02
N LEU A 7 8.30 -4.53 -3.16
CA LEU A 7 7.13 -4.77 -2.32
C LEU A 7 6.04 -3.79 -2.70
N VAL A 8 4.82 -4.29 -2.86
CA VAL A 8 3.64 -3.47 -3.13
C VAL A 8 2.74 -3.53 -1.91
N PHE A 9 2.45 -2.38 -1.33
CA PHE A 9 1.52 -2.26 -0.21
C PHE A 9 0.20 -1.69 -0.70
N VAL A 10 -0.90 -2.25 -0.22
CA VAL A 10 -2.23 -1.64 -0.36
C VAL A 10 -2.69 -1.36 1.06
N GLY A 11 -2.76 -0.10 1.43
CA GLY A 11 -3.05 0.29 2.81
C GLY A 11 -4.07 1.39 2.91
N LEU A 12 -4.56 1.62 4.14
CA LEU A 12 -5.60 2.61 4.40
C LEU A 12 -5.14 4.02 4.04
N SER A 13 -3.98 4.42 4.54
CA SER A 13 -3.45 5.75 4.32
C SER A 13 -1.96 5.81 4.59
N LEU A 14 -1.24 6.48 3.72
CA LEU A 14 0.15 6.87 3.91
C LEU A 14 0.27 8.39 3.76
N SER A 15 -0.51 8.96 2.84
CA SER A 15 -0.42 10.37 2.48
C SER A 15 -1.04 11.30 3.53
N SER A 16 -1.93 10.79 4.39
CA SER A 16 -2.60 11.57 5.41
C SER A 16 -2.59 10.85 6.75
N SER A 17 -2.14 11.56 7.79
CA SER A 17 -2.19 11.08 9.18
C SER A 17 -3.48 11.51 9.89
N TRP A 18 -4.37 12.22 9.17
CA TRP A 18 -5.59 12.77 9.76
C TRP A 18 -6.52 11.67 10.24
N GLY A 19 -6.83 11.71 11.53
CA GLY A 19 -7.82 10.79 12.11
C GLY A 19 -7.43 9.32 12.13
N ASN A 20 -6.16 8.96 11.85
CA ASN A 20 -5.75 7.57 11.86
C ASN A 20 -4.29 7.39 12.27
N GLY A 21 -3.98 6.24 12.88
CA GLY A 21 -2.62 5.88 13.25
C GLY A 21 -1.88 5.09 12.18
N HIS A 22 -2.57 4.68 11.11
CA HIS A 22 -1.99 3.82 10.07
C HIS A 22 -0.87 4.51 9.32
N ALA A 23 -1.04 5.79 9.00
CA ALA A 23 -0.03 6.54 8.27
C ALA A 23 1.29 6.59 9.02
N THR A 24 1.26 6.84 10.32
CA THR A 24 2.47 6.86 11.15
C THR A 24 3.18 5.52 11.13
N THR A 25 2.43 4.43 11.28
CA THR A 25 2.98 3.07 11.26
C THR A 25 3.58 2.75 9.89
N TYR A 26 2.86 3.02 8.80
CA TYR A 26 3.36 2.75 7.45
C TYR A 26 4.58 3.60 7.13
N ARG A 27 4.57 4.88 7.51
CA ARG A 27 5.72 5.76 7.24
C ARG A 27 6.98 5.24 7.90
N ALA A 28 6.89 4.79 9.14
CA ALA A 28 8.04 4.22 9.85
C ALA A 28 8.51 2.92 9.20
N LEU A 29 7.59 2.02 8.88
CA LEU A 29 7.91 0.74 8.26
C LEU A 29 8.57 0.93 6.89
N LEU A 30 7.96 1.74 6.03
CA LEU A 30 8.46 1.92 4.67
C LEU A 30 9.80 2.65 4.64
N LYS A 31 9.99 3.63 5.53
CA LYS A 31 11.30 4.28 5.64
C LYS A 31 12.40 3.28 5.99
N GLY A 32 12.12 2.37 6.94
CA GLY A 32 13.07 1.33 7.32
C GLY A 32 13.37 0.38 6.17
N LEU A 33 12.33 -0.07 5.46
CA LEU A 33 12.51 -0.96 4.31
C LEU A 33 13.26 -0.28 3.17
N ALA A 34 12.98 1.00 2.91
CA ALA A 34 13.70 1.75 1.89
C ALA A 34 15.19 1.87 2.24
N ALA A 35 15.50 2.09 3.52
CA ALA A 35 16.89 2.14 3.99
C ALA A 35 17.60 0.81 3.79
N ASP A 36 16.86 -0.30 3.83
CA ASP A 36 17.40 -1.65 3.59
C ASP A 36 17.47 -2.00 2.11
N GLY A 37 17.12 -1.09 1.22
CA GLY A 37 17.29 -1.28 -0.23
C GLY A 37 16.07 -1.84 -0.96
N TYR A 38 14.91 -1.95 -0.30
CA TYR A 38 13.70 -2.40 -0.98
C TYR A 38 13.15 -1.31 -1.90
N GLU A 39 12.63 -1.73 -3.05
CA GLU A 39 11.81 -0.87 -3.90
C GLU A 39 10.37 -0.96 -3.41
N LEU A 40 9.76 0.19 -3.10
CA LEU A 40 8.46 0.22 -2.43
C LEU A 40 7.43 0.97 -3.26
N VAL A 41 6.24 0.38 -3.36
CA VAL A 41 5.06 1.00 -3.95
C VAL A 41 3.95 0.96 -2.90
N PHE A 42 3.26 2.08 -2.70
CA PHE A 42 2.11 2.14 -1.81
C PHE A 42 0.89 2.59 -2.61
N LEU A 43 -0.15 1.76 -2.60
CA LEU A 43 -1.40 2.03 -3.28
C LEU A 43 -2.46 2.39 -2.25
N GLU A 44 -3.03 3.59 -2.38
CA GLU A 44 -3.96 4.14 -1.41
C GLU A 44 -5.26 4.54 -2.10
N ARG A 45 -6.40 4.14 -1.52
CA ARG A 45 -7.71 4.60 -2.02
C ARG A 45 -7.82 6.10 -1.82
N ASP A 46 -8.17 6.81 -2.89
CA ASP A 46 -8.38 8.25 -2.81
C ASP A 46 -9.75 8.51 -2.17
N VAL A 47 -9.73 8.84 -0.88
CA VAL A 47 -10.94 9.13 -0.14
C VAL A 47 -10.98 10.62 0.22
N GLU A 48 -12.19 11.18 0.24
CA GLU A 48 -12.42 12.60 0.34
C GLU A 48 -11.80 13.24 1.58
N TRP A 49 -11.99 12.62 2.75
CA TRP A 49 -11.47 13.20 4.00
C TRP A 49 -9.95 13.16 4.10
N TYR A 50 -9.30 12.20 3.44
CA TYR A 50 -7.84 12.18 3.40
C TYR A 50 -7.32 13.16 2.35
N ALA A 51 -8.03 13.35 1.25
CA ALA A 51 -7.65 14.30 0.22
C ALA A 51 -7.57 15.73 0.76
N ALA A 52 -8.50 16.09 1.66
CA ALA A 52 -8.54 17.41 2.28
C ALA A 52 -7.45 17.61 3.34
N ASN A 53 -6.81 16.53 3.84
CA ASN A 53 -5.87 16.57 4.96
C ASN A 53 -4.58 15.83 4.64
N ARG A 54 -4.11 15.93 3.40
CA ARG A 54 -2.95 15.17 2.94
C ARG A 54 -1.67 15.90 3.31
N ASP A 55 -0.97 15.39 4.34
CA ASP A 55 0.25 16.02 4.85
C ASP A 55 1.54 15.40 4.28
N LEU A 56 1.44 14.31 3.50
CA LEU A 56 2.60 13.69 2.84
C LEU A 56 2.19 13.22 1.43
N PRO A 57 1.93 14.15 0.50
CA PRO A 57 1.46 13.76 -0.83
C PRO A 57 2.53 13.11 -1.71
N SER A 58 3.80 13.32 -1.41
CA SER A 58 4.92 12.81 -2.22
C SER A 58 6.04 12.30 -1.34
N PRO A 59 5.86 11.11 -0.73
CA PRO A 59 6.91 10.54 0.11
C PRO A 59 8.14 10.18 -0.73
N GLY A 60 9.34 10.54 -0.24
CA GLY A 60 10.58 10.28 -0.96
C GLY A 60 11.07 8.85 -0.84
N PHE A 61 10.49 8.05 0.05
CA PHE A 61 10.94 6.69 0.34
C PHE A 61 10.16 5.60 -0.41
N CYS A 62 9.11 5.97 -1.14
CA CYS A 62 8.33 5.01 -1.93
C CYS A 62 7.58 5.73 -3.04
N LYS A 63 7.06 4.94 -3.99
CA LYS A 63 6.14 5.46 -5.01
C LYS A 63 4.72 5.34 -4.46
N LEU A 64 4.08 6.47 -4.20
CA LEU A 64 2.69 6.53 -3.77
C LEU A 64 1.79 6.73 -4.99
N THR A 65 0.79 5.88 -5.16
CA THR A 65 -0.21 6.02 -6.20
C THR A 65 -1.60 5.90 -5.59
N LEU A 66 -2.46 6.86 -5.92
CA LEU A 66 -3.86 6.83 -5.47
C LEU A 66 -4.72 6.14 -6.51
N TYR A 67 -5.75 5.43 -6.06
CA TYR A 67 -6.73 4.83 -6.96
C TYR A 67 -8.15 5.20 -6.51
N ALA A 68 -9.03 5.38 -7.47
CA ALA A 68 -10.40 5.81 -7.18
C ALA A 68 -11.37 4.64 -6.97
N ASN A 69 -11.07 3.47 -7.57
CA ASN A 69 -11.96 2.33 -7.55
C ASN A 69 -11.19 1.02 -7.80
N LEU A 70 -11.90 -0.09 -7.68
CA LEU A 70 -11.27 -1.42 -7.84
C LEU A 70 -10.72 -1.66 -9.24
N SER A 71 -11.35 -1.09 -10.27
CA SER A 71 -10.88 -1.22 -11.65
C SER A 71 -9.49 -0.57 -11.82
N GLU A 72 -9.31 0.62 -11.24
CA GLU A 72 -8.00 1.29 -11.25
C GLU A 72 -6.97 0.50 -10.45
N LEU A 73 -7.37 -0.03 -9.29
CA LEU A 73 -6.47 -0.86 -8.49
C LEU A 73 -6.01 -2.09 -9.26
N ARG A 74 -6.90 -2.73 -9.98
CA ARG A 74 -6.55 -3.90 -10.81
C ARG A 74 -5.46 -3.53 -11.81
N GLY A 75 -5.60 -2.39 -12.49
CA GLY A 75 -4.61 -1.90 -13.45
C GLY A 75 -3.26 -1.64 -12.80
N LEU A 76 -3.26 -1.03 -11.61
CA LEU A 76 -2.03 -0.77 -10.87
C LEU A 76 -1.34 -2.06 -10.42
N LEU A 77 -2.11 -3.03 -9.93
CA LEU A 77 -1.53 -4.31 -9.54
C LEU A 77 -0.92 -5.03 -10.76
N ALA A 78 -1.57 -4.94 -11.92
CA ALA A 78 -1.03 -5.50 -13.15
C ALA A 78 0.26 -4.80 -13.57
N GLU A 79 0.35 -3.47 -13.41
CA GLU A 79 1.57 -2.72 -13.68
C GLU A 79 2.74 -3.21 -12.82
N HIS A 80 2.45 -3.64 -11.61
CA HIS A 80 3.46 -4.09 -10.65
C HIS A 80 3.48 -5.63 -10.51
N ALA A 81 3.16 -6.34 -11.60
CA ALA A 81 3.13 -7.80 -11.60
C ALA A 81 4.48 -8.44 -11.27
N ASN A 82 5.57 -7.67 -11.38
CA ASN A 82 6.93 -8.13 -11.04
C ASN A 82 7.25 -7.99 -9.55
N ALA A 83 6.28 -7.60 -8.72
CA ALA A 83 6.51 -7.47 -7.29
C ALA A 83 6.84 -8.82 -6.65
N ASP A 84 7.72 -8.82 -5.68
CA ASP A 84 8.08 -10.01 -4.91
C ASP A 84 7.02 -10.36 -3.89
N ALA A 85 6.30 -9.35 -3.40
CA ALA A 85 5.20 -9.55 -2.45
C ALA A 85 4.17 -8.43 -2.60
N ILE A 86 2.92 -8.77 -2.30
CA ILE A 86 1.84 -7.80 -2.14
C ILE A 86 1.40 -7.90 -0.68
N ILE A 87 1.37 -6.76 0.02
CA ILE A 87 0.98 -6.69 1.42
C ILE A 87 -0.30 -5.84 1.52
N ILE A 88 -1.38 -6.45 2.01
CA ILE A 88 -2.67 -5.78 2.18
C ILE A 88 -2.81 -5.43 3.65
N GLY A 89 -3.05 -4.16 3.94
CA GLY A 89 -3.26 -3.71 5.31
C GLY A 89 -4.70 -3.85 5.76
N SER A 90 -4.89 -3.85 7.07
CA SER A 90 -6.23 -3.82 7.67
C SER A 90 -6.94 -2.49 7.34
N TYR A 91 -8.26 -2.51 7.39
CA TYR A 91 -9.14 -1.35 7.16
C TYR A 91 -9.09 -0.75 5.75
N VAL A 92 -8.48 -1.42 4.79
CA VAL A 92 -8.52 -0.98 3.39
C VAL A 92 -9.97 -1.01 2.90
N PRO A 93 -10.48 0.06 2.28
CA PRO A 93 -11.84 0.02 1.71
C PRO A 93 -11.99 -1.13 0.72
N ASP A 94 -13.13 -1.84 0.78
CA ASP A 94 -13.42 -3.01 -0.04
C ASP A 94 -12.36 -4.11 0.16
N GLY A 95 -11.94 -4.33 1.41
CA GLY A 95 -10.81 -5.20 1.74
C GLY A 95 -10.89 -6.61 1.17
N VAL A 96 -12.07 -7.24 1.21
CA VAL A 96 -12.24 -8.61 0.67
C VAL A 96 -11.96 -8.63 -0.83
N GLU A 97 -12.53 -7.68 -1.57
CA GLU A 97 -12.35 -7.57 -3.00
C GLU A 97 -10.89 -7.23 -3.36
N VAL A 98 -10.25 -6.41 -2.53
CA VAL A 98 -8.82 -6.07 -2.70
C VAL A 98 -7.95 -7.32 -2.53
N ILE A 99 -8.22 -8.11 -1.50
CA ILE A 99 -7.49 -9.36 -1.27
C ILE A 99 -7.69 -10.32 -2.45
N ASP A 100 -8.92 -10.45 -2.94
CA ASP A 100 -9.23 -11.31 -4.09
C ASP A 100 -8.48 -10.85 -5.34
N LEU A 101 -8.44 -9.54 -5.59
CA LEU A 101 -7.69 -8.99 -6.73
C LEU A 101 -6.19 -9.31 -6.59
N ALA A 102 -5.62 -9.08 -5.42
CA ALA A 102 -4.20 -9.34 -5.19
C ALA A 102 -3.87 -10.82 -5.36
N ALA A 103 -4.73 -11.70 -4.84
CA ALA A 103 -4.55 -13.15 -4.98
C ALA A 103 -4.61 -13.58 -6.46
N SER A 104 -5.48 -12.95 -7.25
CA SER A 104 -5.62 -13.26 -8.66
C SER A 104 -4.39 -12.92 -9.48
N MET A 105 -3.53 -12.02 -8.99
CA MET A 105 -2.26 -11.67 -9.63
C MET A 105 -1.16 -12.71 -9.38
N THR A 106 -1.43 -13.71 -8.56
CA THR A 106 -0.49 -14.80 -8.22
C THR A 106 0.91 -14.31 -7.84
N PRO A 107 1.04 -13.35 -6.89
CA PRO A 107 2.37 -12.89 -6.49
C PRO A 107 3.15 -14.01 -5.79
N PRO A 108 4.50 -13.96 -5.79
CA PRO A 108 5.29 -14.93 -5.04
C PRO A 108 4.93 -15.00 -3.56
N ALA A 109 4.53 -13.87 -2.97
CA ALA A 109 4.06 -13.81 -1.59
C ALA A 109 2.90 -12.84 -1.47
N LEU A 110 1.90 -13.20 -0.68
CA LEU A 110 0.76 -12.34 -0.36
C LEU A 110 0.62 -12.34 1.17
N ALA A 111 0.66 -11.16 1.77
CA ALA A 111 0.61 -11.02 3.22
C ALA A 111 -0.49 -10.06 3.63
N PHE A 112 -1.01 -10.26 4.82
CA PHE A 112 -1.96 -9.33 5.45
C PHE A 112 -1.26 -8.66 6.62
N TYR A 113 -1.27 -7.32 6.64
CA TYR A 113 -0.66 -6.54 7.72
C TYR A 113 -1.76 -5.97 8.61
N ASP A 114 -1.88 -6.54 9.80
CA ASP A 114 -2.93 -6.17 10.73
C ASP A 114 -2.47 -5.01 11.62
N ILE A 115 -3.11 -3.85 11.46
CA ILE A 115 -2.87 -2.67 12.27
C ILE A 115 -4.17 -2.32 13.00
N ASP A 116 -4.11 -2.28 14.33
CA ASP A 116 -5.23 -1.85 15.18
C ASP A 116 -6.52 -2.66 15.02
N THR A 117 -6.44 -3.91 14.60
CA THR A 117 -7.63 -4.75 14.56
C THR A 117 -7.96 -5.19 15.99
N PRO A 118 -9.21 -5.02 16.45
CA PRO A 118 -9.61 -5.48 17.79
C PRO A 118 -9.45 -7.00 17.92
N VAL A 119 -8.96 -7.41 19.06
CA VAL A 119 -8.78 -8.81 19.37
C VAL A 119 -10.06 -9.40 19.95
#